data_22a5dc2982e727f0d3b1ff65b3999762
#
_entry.id   22a5dc2982e727f0d3b1ff65b3999762
#
_cell.length_a   1.000
_cell.length_b   1.000
_cell.length_c   1.000
_cell.angle_alpha   90.00
_cell.angle_beta   90.00
_cell.angle_gamma   90.00
#
_symmetry.space_group_name_H-M   'P 1'
#
loop_
_entity.id
_entity.type
_entity.pdbx_description
1 polymer ?
#
loop_
_entity_poly.entity_id
_entity_poly.type
_entity_poly.pdbx_seq_one_letter_code
_entity_poly.pdbx_strand_id
1 'polypeptide(L)'
;MTTTSAGQPVLTIHGLSKRFGAVQALKDIDFEVHPGEVVALVGDNGAGKSTLVKAIAGVYVPDEGEITVSGRRASISSPAESQRLGIATVHQDLALCDNLDVVCNLFLGQERRRLGVLDEVAMESKSWRLLRQLSAKIPSVRIPVASLSGGQRQTVAIARSLLGDPKVVMLDEPTAALGVAQTAEVLNLVERLRENGLGVILISHNMSDVMAVADRVTVLRLGRNNGTFHVSQTTSQEIIAAITGASTNAVSERAARRATQEAR
;
A
#
# COMPACT_ATOMS: atom_id res chain seq x y z
N MET A 1 -18.32 -8.77 -21.12
CA MET A 1 -16.87 -8.77 -21.28
C MET A 1 -16.45 -7.35 -21.65
N THR A 2 -16.19 -6.51 -20.68
CA THR A 2 -15.68 -5.15 -20.88
C THR A 2 -14.16 -5.21 -20.66
N THR A 3 -13.41 -5.25 -21.75
CA THR A 3 -11.98 -4.99 -21.74
C THR A 3 -11.81 -3.54 -21.30
N THR A 4 -11.51 -3.34 -20.03
CA THR A 4 -11.05 -2.03 -19.54
C THR A 4 -9.75 -1.74 -20.28
N SER A 5 -9.76 -0.74 -21.14
CA SER A 5 -8.56 -0.19 -21.75
C SER A 5 -7.62 0.19 -20.60
N ALA A 6 -6.56 -0.58 -20.40
CA ALA A 6 -5.55 -0.28 -19.41
C ALA A 6 -4.95 1.08 -19.75
N GLY A 7 -5.36 2.11 -18.99
CA GLY A 7 -4.80 3.44 -19.11
C GLY A 7 -3.30 3.40 -18.83
N GLN A 8 -2.58 4.45 -19.19
CA GLN A 8 -1.14 4.55 -18.92
C GLN A 8 -0.88 4.39 -17.41
N PRO A 9 0.12 3.58 -16.99
CA PRO A 9 0.45 3.39 -15.58
C PRO A 9 0.72 4.73 -14.88
N VAL A 10 0.25 4.86 -13.64
CA VAL A 10 0.53 6.04 -12.81
C VAL A 10 1.90 5.97 -12.16
N LEU A 11 2.39 4.76 -11.89
CA LEU A 11 3.75 4.47 -11.41
C LEU A 11 4.32 3.30 -12.22
N THR A 12 5.54 3.47 -12.71
CA THR A 12 6.30 2.39 -13.35
C THR A 12 7.71 2.38 -12.78
N ILE A 13 8.22 1.22 -12.50
CA ILE A 13 9.59 0.96 -12.05
C ILE A 13 10.18 -0.04 -13.03
N HIS A 14 11.37 0.26 -13.56
CA HIS A 14 12.05 -0.59 -14.50
C HIS A 14 13.51 -0.82 -14.10
N GLY A 15 13.90 -2.09 -13.98
CA GLY A 15 15.26 -2.51 -13.69
C GLY A 15 15.83 -2.03 -12.36
N LEU A 16 14.99 -1.76 -11.35
CA LEU A 16 15.42 -1.13 -10.11
C LEU A 16 16.30 -2.08 -9.28
N SER A 17 17.48 -1.61 -8.92
CA SER A 17 18.44 -2.36 -8.11
C SER A 17 18.90 -1.54 -6.90
N LYS A 18 19.14 -2.21 -5.75
CA LYS A 18 19.63 -1.60 -4.52
C LYS A 18 20.53 -2.54 -3.74
N ARG A 19 21.70 -2.03 -3.34
CA ARG A 19 22.68 -2.73 -2.50
C ARG A 19 22.90 -1.99 -1.19
N PHE A 20 23.20 -2.73 -0.15
CA PHE A 20 23.69 -2.22 1.14
C PHE A 20 24.98 -2.96 1.48
N GLY A 21 26.12 -2.32 1.19
CA GLY A 21 27.44 -2.96 1.30
C GLY A 21 27.51 -4.22 0.41
N ALA A 22 27.73 -5.39 0.99
CA ALA A 22 27.79 -6.66 0.28
C ALA A 22 26.42 -7.26 -0.04
N VAL A 23 25.34 -6.75 0.55
CA VAL A 23 23.99 -7.33 0.43
C VAL A 23 23.24 -6.71 -0.76
N GLN A 24 22.87 -7.51 -1.75
CA GLN A 24 21.98 -7.13 -2.83
C GLN A 24 20.52 -7.27 -2.34
N ALA A 25 19.90 -6.15 -1.96
CA ALA A 25 18.55 -6.16 -1.41
C ALA A 25 17.48 -6.19 -2.50
N LEU A 26 17.71 -5.52 -3.64
CA LEU A 26 16.87 -5.57 -4.84
C LEU A 26 17.76 -5.72 -6.07
N LYS A 27 17.34 -6.52 -7.03
CA LYS A 27 18.04 -6.72 -8.28
C LYS A 27 17.05 -6.83 -9.44
N ASP A 28 17.14 -5.86 -10.35
CA ASP A 28 16.40 -5.85 -11.61
C ASP A 28 14.88 -5.99 -11.39
N ILE A 29 14.32 -5.08 -10.56
CA ILE A 29 12.90 -5.08 -10.21
C ILE A 29 12.12 -4.27 -11.22
N ASP A 30 11.09 -4.91 -11.78
CA ASP A 30 10.02 -4.27 -12.55
C ASP A 30 8.73 -4.26 -11.73
N PHE A 31 8.05 -3.11 -11.72
CA PHE A 31 6.79 -2.97 -11.00
C PHE A 31 5.97 -1.83 -11.60
N GLU A 32 4.67 -2.01 -11.70
CA GLU A 32 3.78 -0.97 -12.21
C GLU A 32 2.43 -0.96 -11.50
N VAL A 33 1.80 0.20 -11.47
CA VAL A 33 0.46 0.40 -10.92
C VAL A 33 -0.31 1.33 -11.84
N HIS A 34 -1.57 0.98 -12.11
CA HIS A 34 -2.49 1.79 -12.90
C HIS A 34 -3.46 2.61 -12.01
N PRO A 35 -4.02 3.71 -12.54
CA PRO A 35 -5.09 4.42 -11.83
C PRO A 35 -6.30 3.49 -11.60
N GLY A 36 -6.86 3.49 -10.40
CA GLY A 36 -8.00 2.65 -10.05
C GLY A 36 -7.65 1.16 -9.95
N GLU A 37 -6.40 0.83 -9.68
CA GLU A 37 -5.91 -0.53 -9.50
C GLU A 37 -5.35 -0.73 -8.09
N VAL A 38 -5.59 -1.90 -7.51
CA VAL A 38 -4.91 -2.38 -6.29
C VAL A 38 -3.90 -3.45 -6.67
N VAL A 39 -2.61 -3.15 -6.50
CA VAL A 39 -1.53 -4.12 -6.69
C VAL A 39 -0.97 -4.54 -5.33
N ALA A 40 -1.10 -5.81 -5.00
CA ALA A 40 -0.47 -6.34 -3.79
C ALA A 40 1.00 -6.68 -4.05
N LEU A 41 1.87 -6.26 -3.13
CA LEU A 41 3.29 -6.61 -3.10
C LEU A 41 3.51 -7.63 -1.97
N VAL A 42 3.76 -8.87 -2.35
CA VAL A 42 3.91 -9.98 -1.41
C VAL A 42 5.28 -10.65 -1.53
N GLY A 43 5.64 -11.46 -0.55
CA GLY A 43 6.92 -12.17 -0.48
C GLY A 43 7.28 -12.48 0.96
N ASP A 44 8.25 -13.35 1.16
CA ASP A 44 8.73 -13.73 2.48
C ASP A 44 9.48 -12.58 3.19
N ASN A 45 9.81 -12.77 4.46
CA ASN A 45 10.67 -11.85 5.18
C ASN A 45 12.05 -11.80 4.52
N GLY A 46 12.58 -10.58 4.31
CA GLY A 46 13.83 -10.41 3.57
C GLY A 46 13.70 -10.48 2.04
N ALA A 47 12.51 -10.65 1.47
CA ALA A 47 12.30 -10.70 0.02
C ALA A 47 12.60 -9.37 -0.71
N GLY A 48 12.74 -8.25 0.02
CA GLY A 48 13.01 -6.93 -0.55
C GLY A 48 11.82 -5.97 -0.55
N LYS A 49 10.63 -6.38 -0.09
CA LYS A 49 9.41 -5.55 -0.08
C LYS A 49 9.62 -4.18 0.56
N SER A 50 10.08 -4.15 1.80
CA SER A 50 10.32 -2.89 2.53
C SER A 50 11.42 -2.03 1.89
N THR A 51 12.39 -2.64 1.20
CA THR A 51 13.41 -1.90 0.47
C THR A 51 12.81 -1.23 -0.77
N LEU A 52 11.95 -1.94 -1.51
CA LEU A 52 11.23 -1.38 -2.66
C LEU A 52 10.30 -0.23 -2.24
N VAL A 53 9.50 -0.44 -1.20
CA VAL A 53 8.62 0.61 -0.62
C VAL A 53 9.42 1.84 -0.22
N LYS A 54 10.55 1.67 0.48
CA LYS A 54 11.42 2.76 0.90
C LYS A 54 12.10 3.46 -0.27
N ALA A 55 12.40 2.74 -1.37
CA ALA A 55 12.91 3.35 -2.60
C ALA A 55 11.84 4.22 -3.28
N ILE A 56 10.62 3.74 -3.39
CA ILE A 56 9.48 4.51 -3.93
C ILE A 56 9.15 5.70 -3.04
N ALA A 57 9.20 5.52 -1.71
CA ALA A 57 8.97 6.59 -0.73
C ALA A 57 10.12 7.61 -0.64
N GLY A 58 11.24 7.42 -1.36
CA GLY A 58 12.37 8.36 -1.35
C GLY A 58 13.24 8.29 -0.09
N VAL A 59 13.12 7.22 0.71
CA VAL A 59 14.00 6.97 1.87
C VAL A 59 15.34 6.41 1.42
N TYR A 60 15.33 5.61 0.35
CA TYR A 60 16.54 5.08 -0.28
C TYR A 60 16.58 5.51 -1.74
N VAL A 61 17.75 5.96 -2.20
CA VAL A 61 18.00 6.19 -3.63
C VAL A 61 18.40 4.86 -4.25
N PRO A 62 17.74 4.40 -5.33
CA PRO A 62 18.17 3.23 -6.10
C PRO A 62 19.59 3.41 -6.64
N ASP A 63 20.32 2.31 -6.81
CA ASP A 63 21.65 2.33 -7.43
C ASP A 63 21.55 2.24 -8.95
N GLU A 64 20.52 1.52 -9.47
CA GLU A 64 20.24 1.34 -10.88
C GLU A 64 18.74 1.33 -11.14
N GLY A 65 18.35 1.48 -12.41
CA GLY A 65 16.96 1.47 -12.85
C GLY A 65 16.32 2.84 -12.89
N GLU A 66 15.03 2.88 -13.22
CA GLU A 66 14.31 4.13 -13.29
C GLU A 66 12.89 4.02 -12.70
N ILE A 67 12.43 5.13 -12.16
CA ILE A 67 11.06 5.31 -11.68
C ILE A 67 10.39 6.35 -12.58
N THR A 68 9.20 6.03 -13.05
CA THR A 68 8.35 6.92 -13.85
C THR A 68 7.05 7.15 -13.12
N VAL A 69 6.63 8.41 -12.98
CA VAL A 69 5.36 8.78 -12.36
C VAL A 69 4.53 9.55 -13.38
N SER A 70 3.33 9.07 -13.68
CA SER A 70 2.43 9.66 -14.69
C SER A 70 3.14 9.90 -16.03
N GLY A 71 3.91 8.91 -16.51
CA GLY A 71 4.62 8.94 -17.77
C GLY A 71 5.87 9.84 -17.79
N ARG A 72 6.29 10.40 -16.66
CA ARG A 72 7.51 11.23 -16.57
C ARG A 72 8.54 10.56 -15.68
N ARG A 73 9.77 10.47 -16.16
CA ARG A 73 10.90 9.98 -15.36
C ARG A 73 11.05 10.84 -14.12
N ALA A 74 11.12 10.20 -12.97
CA ALA A 74 11.20 10.83 -11.65
C ALA A 74 12.53 10.47 -10.97
N SER A 75 13.21 11.48 -10.44
CA SER A 75 14.32 11.28 -9.50
C SER A 75 13.75 11.48 -8.09
N ILE A 76 13.72 10.40 -7.32
CA ILE A 76 13.18 10.42 -5.94
C ILE A 76 14.34 10.25 -4.98
N SER A 77 14.78 11.35 -4.37
CA SER A 77 15.91 11.39 -3.43
C SER A 77 15.48 11.69 -1.99
N SER A 78 14.20 12.01 -1.79
CA SER A 78 13.65 12.31 -0.47
C SER A 78 12.15 12.00 -0.39
N PRO A 79 11.59 11.75 0.82
CA PRO A 79 10.16 11.58 1.02
C PRO A 79 9.33 12.78 0.55
N ALA A 80 9.87 13.99 0.70
CA ALA A 80 9.20 15.20 0.23
C ALA A 80 9.06 15.23 -1.31
N GLU A 81 10.03 14.69 -2.05
CA GLU A 81 9.95 14.56 -3.51
C GLU A 81 8.93 13.50 -3.92
N SER A 82 8.94 12.32 -3.28
CA SER A 82 7.93 11.28 -3.48
C SER A 82 6.52 11.85 -3.30
N GLN A 83 6.29 12.57 -2.21
CA GLN A 83 5.00 13.20 -1.93
C GLN A 83 4.61 14.27 -2.98
N ARG A 84 5.56 15.12 -3.42
CA ARG A 84 5.31 16.12 -4.48
C ARG A 84 4.96 15.50 -5.82
N LEU A 85 5.45 14.30 -6.10
CA LEU A 85 5.12 13.53 -7.29
C LEU A 85 3.74 12.85 -7.19
N GLY A 86 3.08 12.94 -6.04
CA GLY A 86 1.77 12.36 -5.79
C GLY A 86 1.83 10.91 -5.30
N ILE A 87 2.92 10.51 -4.64
CA ILE A 87 3.04 9.20 -3.99
C ILE A 87 2.93 9.41 -2.48
N ALA A 88 1.94 8.80 -1.86
CA ALA A 88 1.72 8.83 -0.43
C ALA A 88 1.99 7.46 0.20
N THR A 89 2.58 7.44 1.39
CA THR A 89 2.88 6.21 2.11
C THR A 89 2.22 6.23 3.48
N VAL A 90 1.51 5.16 3.80
CA VAL A 90 1.00 4.87 5.14
C VAL A 90 1.81 3.68 5.66
N HIS A 91 2.62 3.94 6.67
CA HIS A 91 3.46 2.92 7.30
C HIS A 91 2.68 2.10 8.32
N GLN A 92 3.18 0.94 8.67
CA GLN A 92 2.63 0.08 9.72
C GLN A 92 2.54 0.82 11.07
N ASP A 93 3.57 1.61 11.42
CA ASP A 93 3.46 2.61 12.49
C ASP A 93 2.78 3.85 11.91
N LEU A 94 1.56 4.12 12.36
CA LEU A 94 0.71 5.19 11.84
C LEU A 94 1.26 6.60 12.12
N ALA A 95 2.24 6.71 13.03
CA ALA A 95 2.83 7.98 13.47
C ALA A 95 1.74 9.03 13.81
N LEU A 96 0.73 8.60 14.57
CA LEU A 96 -0.32 9.46 15.11
C LEU A 96 0.03 9.89 16.54
N CYS A 97 -0.27 11.14 16.85
CA CYS A 97 -0.11 11.68 18.20
C CYS A 97 -1.40 11.41 19.00
N ASP A 98 -1.35 10.48 19.94
CA ASP A 98 -2.50 9.99 20.69
C ASP A 98 -3.23 11.10 21.49
N ASN A 99 -2.50 12.10 21.98
CA ASN A 99 -2.99 13.22 22.75
C ASN A 99 -3.59 14.37 21.92
N LEU A 100 -3.42 14.34 20.61
CA LEU A 100 -3.99 15.32 19.70
C LEU A 100 -5.31 14.83 19.10
N ASP A 101 -6.17 15.77 18.74
CA ASP A 101 -7.42 15.47 18.05
C ASP A 101 -7.18 15.01 16.60
N VAL A 102 -8.24 14.55 15.94
CA VAL A 102 -8.17 14.06 14.56
C VAL A 102 -7.73 15.17 13.59
N VAL A 103 -8.22 16.41 13.76
CA VAL A 103 -7.84 17.54 12.89
C VAL A 103 -6.35 17.83 13.01
N CYS A 104 -5.84 17.92 14.23
CA CYS A 104 -4.42 18.17 14.49
C CYS A 104 -3.55 17.04 13.91
N ASN A 105 -3.96 15.78 14.06
CA ASN A 105 -3.23 14.64 13.48
C ASN A 105 -3.23 14.65 11.95
N LEU A 106 -4.34 15.01 11.32
CA LEU A 106 -4.41 15.09 9.86
C LEU A 106 -3.47 16.17 9.32
N PHE A 107 -3.41 17.34 9.94
CA PHE A 107 -2.65 18.47 9.43
C PHE A 107 -1.26 18.65 10.08
N LEU A 108 -0.82 17.72 10.92
CA LEU A 108 0.47 17.82 11.60
C LEU A 108 1.62 18.02 10.60
N GLY A 109 2.33 19.14 10.73
CA GLY A 109 3.41 19.56 9.81
C GLY A 109 2.94 20.14 8.48
N GLN A 110 1.61 20.25 8.26
CA GLN A 110 0.99 20.83 7.05
C GLN A 110 -0.19 21.75 7.43
N GLU A 111 -0.07 22.40 8.59
CA GLU A 111 -1.13 23.25 9.14
C GLU A 111 -1.48 24.39 8.19
N ARG A 112 -2.77 24.59 7.99
CA ARG A 112 -3.24 25.75 7.23
C ARG A 112 -3.20 27.00 8.09
N ARG A 113 -2.63 28.04 7.53
CA ARG A 113 -2.54 29.35 8.19
C ARG A 113 -3.20 30.43 7.35
N ARG A 114 -3.88 31.33 8.03
CA ARG A 114 -4.43 32.55 7.44
C ARG A 114 -3.92 33.74 8.27
N LEU A 115 -3.22 34.67 7.63
CA LEU A 115 -2.60 35.82 8.30
C LEU A 115 -1.72 35.47 9.50
N GLY A 116 -0.97 34.32 9.41
CA GLY A 116 -0.06 33.87 10.47
C GLY A 116 -0.71 33.06 11.59
N VAL A 117 -2.05 32.97 11.64
CA VAL A 117 -2.81 32.20 12.64
C VAL A 117 -3.32 30.91 12.00
N LEU A 118 -3.51 29.86 12.79
CA LEU A 118 -4.07 28.58 12.33
C LEU A 118 -5.51 28.79 11.84
N ASP A 119 -5.81 28.32 10.63
CA ASP A 119 -7.17 28.31 10.08
C ASP A 119 -7.86 26.99 10.43
N GLU A 120 -8.26 26.88 11.70
CA GLU A 120 -8.89 25.68 12.24
C GLU A 120 -10.19 25.32 11.52
N VAL A 121 -10.97 26.32 11.12
CA VAL A 121 -12.24 26.10 10.42
C VAL A 121 -12.01 25.45 9.06
N ALA A 122 -11.02 25.94 8.30
CA ALA A 122 -10.67 25.33 7.01
C ALA A 122 -10.10 23.92 7.17
N MET A 123 -9.28 23.69 8.21
CA MET A 123 -8.72 22.37 8.53
C MET A 123 -9.83 21.38 8.91
N GLU A 124 -10.75 21.78 9.79
CA GLU A 124 -11.88 20.94 10.19
C GLU A 124 -12.80 20.59 9.02
N SER A 125 -13.16 21.60 8.21
CA SER A 125 -13.97 21.40 7.00
C SER A 125 -13.32 20.40 6.02
N LYS A 126 -12.00 20.52 5.79
CA LYS A 126 -11.28 19.59 4.92
C LYS A 126 -11.17 18.20 5.55
N SER A 127 -10.99 18.10 6.86
CA SER A 127 -10.99 16.82 7.60
C SER A 127 -12.31 16.06 7.38
N TRP A 128 -13.44 16.71 7.60
CA TRP A 128 -14.75 16.10 7.37
C TRP A 128 -14.97 15.68 5.92
N ARG A 129 -14.46 16.46 4.96
CA ARG A 129 -14.55 16.11 3.53
C ARG A 129 -13.80 14.82 3.22
N LEU A 130 -12.54 14.71 3.67
CA LEU A 130 -11.71 13.52 3.47
C LEU A 130 -12.32 12.29 4.14
N LEU A 131 -12.75 12.42 5.40
CA LEU A 131 -13.36 11.32 6.14
C LEU A 131 -14.68 10.85 5.49
N ARG A 132 -15.50 11.75 4.98
CA ARG A 132 -16.71 11.41 4.22
C ARG A 132 -16.39 10.73 2.88
N GLN A 133 -15.38 11.17 2.17
CA GLN A 133 -14.91 10.54 0.93
C GLN A 133 -14.49 9.08 1.16
N LEU A 134 -13.92 8.79 2.33
CA LEU A 134 -13.57 7.45 2.76
C LEU A 134 -14.74 6.70 3.44
N SER A 135 -15.92 7.32 3.57
CA SER A 135 -17.07 6.81 4.37
C SER A 135 -16.69 6.41 5.80
N ALA A 136 -15.76 7.15 6.37
CA ALA A 136 -15.21 6.90 7.70
C ALA A 136 -16.26 7.15 8.80
N LYS A 137 -16.37 6.21 9.72
CA LYS A 137 -17.25 6.32 10.88
C LYS A 137 -16.49 6.91 12.08
N ILE A 138 -16.13 8.19 12.00
CA ILE A 138 -15.50 8.95 13.09
C ILE A 138 -16.56 9.79 13.76
N PRO A 139 -16.77 9.67 15.09
CA PRO A 139 -17.86 10.37 15.78
C PRO A 139 -17.66 11.88 15.84
N SER A 140 -16.42 12.34 15.97
CA SER A 140 -16.03 13.75 15.94
C SER A 140 -14.58 13.89 15.53
N VAL A 141 -14.23 14.96 14.81
CA VAL A 141 -12.84 15.27 14.47
C VAL A 141 -12.09 16.02 15.57
N ARG A 142 -12.80 16.41 16.64
CA ARG A 142 -12.24 17.11 17.81
C ARG A 142 -11.97 16.20 18.99
N ILE A 143 -12.08 14.89 18.84
CA ILE A 143 -11.70 13.93 19.89
C ILE A 143 -10.23 13.51 19.74
N PRO A 144 -9.54 13.23 20.86
CA PRO A 144 -8.20 12.68 20.82
C PRO A 144 -8.16 11.34 20.07
N VAL A 145 -7.10 11.13 19.29
CA VAL A 145 -6.90 9.87 18.54
C VAL A 145 -6.78 8.67 19.47
N ALA A 146 -6.32 8.87 20.73
CA ALA A 146 -6.31 7.84 21.77
C ALA A 146 -7.67 7.17 21.99
N SER A 147 -8.78 7.88 21.80
CA SER A 147 -10.15 7.36 21.99
C SER A 147 -10.70 6.58 20.81
N LEU A 148 -9.97 6.51 19.69
CA LEU A 148 -10.37 5.81 18.48
C LEU A 148 -10.01 4.32 18.52
N SER A 149 -10.81 3.49 17.85
CA SER A 149 -10.47 2.09 17.61
C SER A 149 -9.26 1.98 16.66
N GLY A 150 -8.60 0.81 16.60
CA GLY A 150 -7.49 0.56 15.68
C GLY A 150 -7.87 0.84 14.22
N GLY A 151 -9.02 0.38 13.74
CA GLY A 151 -9.51 0.65 12.38
C GLY A 151 -9.79 2.14 12.14
N GLN A 152 -10.31 2.86 13.14
CA GLN A 152 -10.51 4.32 13.05
C GLN A 152 -9.17 5.06 12.99
N ARG A 153 -8.17 4.65 13.78
CA ARG A 153 -6.81 5.22 13.72
C ARG A 153 -6.19 4.98 12.34
N GLN A 154 -6.35 3.78 11.79
CA GLN A 154 -5.92 3.45 10.42
C GLN A 154 -6.60 4.37 9.40
N THR A 155 -7.91 4.59 9.55
CA THR A 155 -8.67 5.52 8.70
C THR A 155 -8.12 6.95 8.77
N VAL A 156 -7.76 7.45 9.94
CA VAL A 156 -7.16 8.78 10.12
C VAL A 156 -5.79 8.85 9.43
N ALA A 157 -4.95 7.83 9.55
CA ALA A 157 -3.65 7.77 8.88
C ALA A 157 -3.78 7.75 7.35
N ILE A 158 -4.72 6.97 6.81
CA ILE A 158 -5.04 6.97 5.38
C ILE A 158 -5.59 8.34 4.94
N ALA A 159 -6.54 8.93 5.69
CA ALA A 159 -7.06 10.26 5.38
C ALA A 159 -5.97 11.33 5.37
N ARG A 160 -4.99 11.26 6.30
CA ARG A 160 -3.82 12.15 6.31
C ARG A 160 -3.01 12.04 5.02
N SER A 161 -2.82 10.83 4.51
CA SER A 161 -2.08 10.61 3.27
C SER A 161 -2.75 11.22 2.04
N LEU A 162 -4.07 11.45 2.08
CA LEU A 162 -4.84 12.06 0.98
C LEU A 162 -4.81 13.60 0.97
N LEU A 163 -4.23 14.26 1.97
CA LEU A 163 -4.19 15.72 2.04
C LEU A 163 -3.47 16.37 0.85
N GLY A 164 -2.48 15.69 0.29
CA GLY A 164 -1.68 16.14 -0.85
C GLY A 164 -2.26 15.77 -2.21
N ASP A 165 -3.50 15.29 -2.28
CA ASP A 165 -4.15 14.79 -3.50
C ASP A 165 -3.24 13.80 -4.28
N PRO A 166 -2.83 12.67 -3.64
CA PRO A 166 -1.92 11.71 -4.25
C PRO A 166 -2.57 11.00 -5.45
N LYS A 167 -1.72 10.43 -6.30
CA LYS A 167 -2.11 9.54 -7.39
C LYS A 167 -1.89 8.07 -7.05
N VAL A 168 -0.92 7.82 -6.17
CA VAL A 168 -0.57 6.49 -5.66
C VAL A 168 -0.55 6.52 -4.14
N VAL A 169 -1.15 5.52 -3.52
CA VAL A 169 -1.12 5.32 -2.06
C VAL A 169 -0.49 3.95 -1.78
N MET A 170 0.60 3.95 -1.02
CA MET A 170 1.23 2.73 -0.51
C MET A 170 0.76 2.47 0.92
N LEU A 171 0.26 1.29 1.17
CA LEU A 171 -0.23 0.83 2.47
C LEU A 171 0.64 -0.33 2.95
N ASP A 172 1.46 -0.09 3.98
CA ASP A 172 2.38 -1.08 4.52
C ASP A 172 1.73 -1.79 5.72
N GLU A 173 1.31 -3.06 5.52
CA GLU A 173 0.65 -3.92 6.51
C GLU A 173 -0.56 -3.24 7.20
N PRO A 174 -1.53 -2.68 6.45
CA PRO A 174 -2.57 -1.82 7.02
C PRO A 174 -3.57 -2.56 7.92
N THR A 175 -3.61 -3.88 7.87
CA THR A 175 -4.50 -4.73 8.67
C THR A 175 -3.78 -5.45 9.81
N ALA A 176 -2.47 -5.22 9.97
CA ALA A 176 -1.69 -5.86 11.03
C ALA A 176 -2.24 -5.53 12.42
N ALA A 177 -2.34 -6.55 13.27
CA ALA A 177 -2.82 -6.45 14.65
C ALA A 177 -4.27 -5.92 14.82
N LEU A 178 -5.09 -5.96 13.76
CA LEU A 178 -6.51 -5.60 13.80
C LEU A 178 -7.39 -6.84 13.98
N GLY A 179 -8.52 -6.68 14.67
CA GLY A 179 -9.56 -7.71 14.72
C GLY A 179 -10.35 -7.80 13.41
N VAL A 180 -11.11 -8.89 13.22
CA VAL A 180 -11.82 -9.20 11.96
C VAL A 180 -12.69 -8.05 11.46
N ALA A 181 -13.50 -7.43 12.35
CA ALA A 181 -14.36 -6.31 11.96
C ALA A 181 -13.56 -5.07 11.52
N GLN A 182 -12.45 -4.76 12.20
CA GLN A 182 -11.57 -3.64 11.86
C GLN A 182 -10.82 -3.89 10.55
N THR A 183 -10.39 -5.13 10.31
CA THR A 183 -9.77 -5.54 9.04
C THR A 183 -10.74 -5.29 7.88
N ALA A 184 -12.00 -5.73 8.01
CA ALA A 184 -13.02 -5.48 6.99
C ALA A 184 -13.23 -3.98 6.72
N GLU A 185 -13.22 -3.14 7.76
CA GLU A 185 -13.30 -1.68 7.59
C GLU A 185 -12.11 -1.13 6.79
N VAL A 186 -10.88 -1.59 7.07
CA VAL A 186 -9.68 -1.16 6.36
C VAL A 186 -9.68 -1.66 4.91
N LEU A 187 -10.09 -2.89 4.64
CA LEU A 187 -10.21 -3.39 3.27
C LEU A 187 -11.25 -2.61 2.46
N ASN A 188 -12.37 -2.23 3.08
CA ASN A 188 -13.33 -1.31 2.45
C ASN A 188 -12.73 0.07 2.14
N LEU A 189 -11.76 0.56 2.94
CA LEU A 189 -11.04 1.81 2.61
C LEU A 189 -10.14 1.61 1.38
N VAL A 190 -9.47 0.48 1.26
CA VAL A 190 -8.66 0.14 0.07
C VAL A 190 -9.53 0.18 -1.19
N GLU A 191 -10.71 -0.46 -1.15
CA GLU A 191 -11.69 -0.41 -2.25
C GLU A 191 -12.08 1.03 -2.61
N ARG A 192 -12.35 1.88 -1.61
CA ARG A 192 -12.71 3.28 -1.87
C ARG A 192 -11.57 4.09 -2.48
N LEU A 193 -10.32 3.84 -2.09
CA LEU A 193 -9.16 4.46 -2.74
C LEU A 193 -9.12 4.08 -4.23
N ARG A 194 -9.35 2.81 -4.56
CA ARG A 194 -9.44 2.31 -5.93
C ARG A 194 -10.59 2.97 -6.69
N GLU A 195 -11.80 3.00 -6.13
CA GLU A 195 -12.99 3.63 -6.72
C GLU A 195 -12.80 5.13 -6.99
N ASN A 196 -12.00 5.81 -6.16
CA ASN A 196 -11.60 7.20 -6.36
C ASN A 196 -10.51 7.38 -7.45
N GLY A 197 -10.13 6.32 -8.15
CA GLY A 197 -9.16 6.35 -9.25
C GLY A 197 -7.70 6.37 -8.81
N LEU A 198 -7.40 6.13 -7.54
CA LEU A 198 -6.03 6.05 -7.04
C LEU A 198 -5.40 4.71 -7.41
N GLY A 199 -4.11 4.71 -7.74
CA GLY A 199 -3.32 3.49 -7.73
C GLY A 199 -2.98 3.11 -6.30
N VAL A 200 -3.26 1.88 -5.89
CA VAL A 200 -2.98 1.42 -4.52
C VAL A 200 -1.94 0.32 -4.54
N ILE A 201 -0.89 0.47 -3.73
CA ILE A 201 0.09 -0.59 -3.46
C ILE A 201 -0.18 -1.12 -2.06
N LEU A 202 -0.64 -2.37 -1.99
CA LEU A 202 -0.94 -3.04 -0.73
C LEU A 202 0.20 -3.99 -0.38
N ILE A 203 0.93 -3.71 0.69
CA ILE A 203 1.90 -4.65 1.24
C ILE A 203 1.20 -5.44 2.34
N SER A 204 1.11 -6.75 2.19
CA SER A 204 0.53 -7.62 3.20
C SER A 204 1.14 -9.02 3.14
N HIS A 205 1.22 -9.68 4.28
CA HIS A 205 1.52 -11.10 4.40
C HIS A 205 0.25 -11.94 4.59
N ASN A 206 -0.92 -11.31 4.77
CA ASN A 206 -2.20 -12.00 4.89
C ASN A 206 -2.81 -12.24 3.50
N MET A 207 -2.73 -13.47 3.03
CA MET A 207 -3.21 -13.82 1.69
C MET A 207 -4.73 -13.64 1.54
N SER A 208 -5.50 -13.81 2.61
CA SER A 208 -6.95 -13.59 2.57
C SER A 208 -7.30 -12.15 2.28
N ASP A 209 -6.58 -11.18 2.90
CA ASP A 209 -6.78 -9.76 2.65
C ASP A 209 -6.36 -9.40 1.22
N VAL A 210 -5.22 -9.95 0.76
CA VAL A 210 -4.73 -9.75 -0.61
C VAL A 210 -5.74 -10.23 -1.64
N MET A 211 -6.23 -11.46 -1.49
CA MET A 211 -7.22 -12.04 -2.43
C MET A 211 -8.57 -11.32 -2.40
N ALA A 212 -8.89 -10.64 -1.29
CA ALA A 212 -10.15 -9.92 -1.15
C ALA A 212 -10.19 -8.60 -1.94
N VAL A 213 -9.05 -7.88 -2.05
CA VAL A 213 -9.06 -6.51 -2.59
C VAL A 213 -8.10 -6.26 -3.74
N ALA A 214 -7.09 -7.10 -3.97
CA ALA A 214 -6.11 -6.86 -5.02
C ALA A 214 -6.65 -7.29 -6.41
N ASP A 215 -6.31 -6.50 -7.42
CA ASP A 215 -6.50 -6.84 -8.83
C ASP A 215 -5.33 -7.68 -9.35
N ARG A 216 -4.11 -7.30 -8.94
CA ARG A 216 -2.87 -8.00 -9.27
C ARG A 216 -2.00 -8.22 -8.03
N VAL A 217 -1.20 -9.27 -8.08
CA VAL A 217 -0.23 -9.61 -7.03
C VAL A 217 1.15 -9.72 -7.66
N THR A 218 2.09 -8.91 -7.20
CA THR A 218 3.51 -9.04 -7.54
C THR A 218 4.26 -9.72 -6.41
N VAL A 219 4.89 -10.83 -6.73
CA VAL A 219 5.67 -11.62 -5.77
C VAL A 219 7.15 -11.23 -5.85
N LEU A 220 7.72 -10.83 -4.71
CA LEU A 220 9.17 -10.69 -4.56
C LEU A 220 9.74 -11.91 -3.83
N ARG A 221 10.89 -12.37 -4.32
CA ARG A 221 11.66 -13.45 -3.69
C ARG A 221 13.16 -13.18 -3.84
N LEU A 222 13.88 -13.19 -2.72
CA LEU A 222 15.34 -12.96 -2.70
C LEU A 222 15.79 -11.72 -3.48
N GLY A 223 15.04 -10.61 -3.34
CA GLY A 223 15.34 -9.34 -4.00
C GLY A 223 15.01 -9.29 -5.50
N ARG A 224 14.21 -10.20 -6.04
CA ARG A 224 13.82 -10.26 -7.46
C ARG A 224 12.31 -10.44 -7.62
N ASN A 225 11.80 -10.08 -8.79
CA ASN A 225 10.45 -10.48 -9.18
C ASN A 225 10.39 -12.01 -9.33
N ASN A 226 9.38 -12.62 -8.74
CA ASN A 226 9.11 -14.05 -8.86
C ASN A 226 7.69 -14.36 -9.34
N GLY A 227 7.15 -13.49 -10.15
CA GLY A 227 5.86 -13.60 -10.81
C GLY A 227 4.93 -12.43 -10.50
N THR A 228 4.05 -12.17 -11.47
CA THR A 228 2.92 -11.24 -11.35
C THR A 228 1.66 -11.99 -11.74
N PHE A 229 0.65 -11.96 -10.89
CA PHE A 229 -0.57 -12.76 -11.01
C PHE A 229 -1.78 -11.84 -11.02
N HIS A 230 -2.75 -12.10 -11.89
CA HIS A 230 -4.08 -11.52 -11.81
C HIS A 230 -4.92 -12.33 -10.82
N VAL A 231 -5.50 -11.69 -9.81
CA VAL A 231 -6.26 -12.37 -8.75
C VAL A 231 -7.45 -13.16 -9.32
N SER A 232 -8.08 -12.64 -10.37
CA SER A 232 -9.18 -13.33 -11.07
C SER A 232 -8.78 -14.62 -11.82
N GLN A 233 -7.48 -14.88 -11.98
CA GLN A 233 -6.95 -15.99 -12.79
C GLN A 233 -5.98 -16.89 -12.02
N THR A 234 -5.83 -16.67 -10.72
CA THR A 234 -4.88 -17.41 -9.87
C THR A 234 -5.51 -17.84 -8.55
N THR A 235 -4.82 -18.69 -7.83
CA THR A 235 -5.21 -19.17 -6.50
C THR A 235 -4.21 -18.71 -5.45
N SER A 236 -4.65 -18.64 -4.18
CA SER A 236 -3.74 -18.35 -3.06
C SER A 236 -2.58 -19.35 -3.00
N GLN A 237 -2.82 -20.59 -3.39
CA GLN A 237 -1.79 -21.64 -3.37
C GLN A 237 -0.68 -21.38 -4.39
N GLU A 238 -1.03 -20.92 -5.60
CA GLU A 238 -0.04 -20.56 -6.63
C GLU A 238 0.82 -19.36 -6.20
N ILE A 239 0.20 -18.35 -5.58
CA ILE A 239 0.94 -17.20 -5.04
C ILE A 239 1.88 -17.64 -3.91
N ILE A 240 1.40 -18.47 -2.98
CA ILE A 240 2.22 -19.02 -1.88
C ILE A 240 3.37 -19.86 -2.44
N ALA A 241 3.14 -20.67 -3.47
CA ALA A 241 4.18 -21.45 -4.14
C ALA A 241 5.24 -20.51 -4.77
N ALA A 242 4.84 -19.41 -5.38
CA ALA A 242 5.77 -18.41 -5.89
C ALA A 242 6.55 -17.72 -4.76
N ILE A 243 5.92 -17.38 -3.61
CA ILE A 243 6.60 -16.79 -2.45
C ILE A 243 7.69 -17.71 -1.92
N THR A 244 7.35 -18.99 -1.70
CA THR A 244 8.25 -19.99 -1.10
C THR A 244 9.27 -20.56 -2.09
N GLY A 245 9.02 -20.42 -3.39
CA GLY A 245 9.78 -21.08 -4.45
C GLY A 245 9.47 -22.57 -4.55
N ALA A 246 8.37 -23.01 -3.97
CA ALA A 246 7.93 -24.41 -3.94
C ALA A 246 7.15 -24.77 -5.20
N SER A 247 7.74 -24.60 -6.37
CA SER A 247 7.14 -25.10 -7.62
C SER A 247 7.05 -26.63 -7.67
N THR A 248 7.76 -27.35 -6.78
CA THR A 248 7.65 -28.81 -6.56
C THR A 248 8.43 -29.19 -5.30
N ASN A 249 7.82 -29.23 -4.12
CA ASN A 249 8.44 -29.90 -3.00
C ASN A 249 7.58 -31.08 -2.53
N ALA A 250 8.21 -32.07 -1.88
CA ALA A 250 7.57 -33.29 -1.40
C ALA A 250 6.38 -33.07 -0.47
N VAL A 251 6.22 -31.85 0.09
CA VAL A 251 5.11 -31.47 0.97
C VAL A 251 3.88 -31.11 0.14
N SER A 252 4.04 -30.33 -0.95
CA SER A 252 2.96 -29.99 -1.89
C SER A 252 2.43 -31.24 -2.60
N GLU A 253 3.33 -32.15 -3.01
CA GLU A 253 2.96 -33.43 -3.62
C GLU A 253 2.20 -34.34 -2.65
N ARG A 254 2.61 -34.37 -1.35
CA ARG A 254 1.87 -35.11 -0.32
C ARG A 254 0.49 -34.52 -0.03
N ALA A 255 0.37 -33.20 -0.01
CA ALA A 255 -0.92 -32.52 0.18
C ALA A 255 -1.87 -32.81 -1.00
N ALA A 256 -1.38 -32.72 -2.24
CA ALA A 256 -2.16 -33.05 -3.43
C ALA A 256 -2.61 -34.52 -3.47
N ARG A 257 -1.73 -35.47 -3.09
CA ARG A 257 -2.07 -36.91 -2.99
C ARG A 257 -3.13 -37.18 -1.92
N ARG A 258 -3.09 -36.50 -0.77
CA ARG A 258 -4.11 -36.62 0.29
C ARG A 258 -5.47 -36.11 -0.18
N ALA A 259 -5.51 -34.92 -0.80
CA ALA A 259 -6.76 -34.36 -1.35
C ALA A 259 -7.39 -35.27 -2.41
N THR A 260 -6.57 -35.96 -3.22
CA THR A 260 -7.05 -36.91 -4.23
C THR A 260 -7.53 -38.24 -3.62
N GLN A 261 -7.04 -38.65 -2.45
CA GLN A 261 -7.49 -39.82 -1.72
C GLN A 261 -8.77 -39.60 -0.92
N GLU A 262 -8.99 -38.37 -0.43
CA GLU A 262 -10.24 -37.99 0.28
C GLU A 262 -11.43 -37.72 -0.68
N ALA A 263 -11.15 -37.54 -1.97
CA ALA A 263 -12.16 -37.34 -3.02
C ALA A 263 -12.61 -38.63 -3.74
N ARG A 264 -12.12 -39.80 -3.29
CA ARG A 264 -12.52 -41.14 -3.74
C ARG A 264 -13.25 -41.91 -2.65
#